data_5331baa2dfa530007175eb9214396c93
#
_entry.id   5331baa2dfa530007175eb9214396c93
#
_cell.length_a   1.000
_cell.length_b   1.000
_cell.length_c   1.000
_cell.angle_alpha   90.00
_cell.angle_beta   90.00
_cell.angle_gamma   90.00
#
_symmetry.space_group_name_H-M   'P 1'
#
loop_
_entity.id
_entity.type
_entity.pdbx_description
1 polymer ?
#
loop_
_entity_poly.entity_id
_entity_poly.type
_entity_poly.pdbx_seq_one_letter_code
_entity_poly.pdbx_strand_id
1 'polypeptide(L)'
;MSTVGAVTAKIAPELFRWRFGWTTFWIGVAAAAVFLSSPQIDLVIAEAFLSGNRFAGNQYLLVKSARWAFIVLYFGSIAVAIAGVVVAHRERLWAGLTAKRWLFLAACLVVGPGLVANVALKDQLGRARPKHVVELGGQKAFTPPLVASRECHRNCSFVSGEASSIFALFYAAALVMPQWSVPLALAGTVGGVAAGVTRMSQGGHFLSDVIFAGVFMALTVHALYELMFGSPRLRNAILSSWQQVRARA
;
A
#
# COMPACT_ATOMS: atom_id res chain seq x y z
N MET A 1 -14.43 27.35 -25.44
CA MET A 1 -13.54 26.17 -25.21
C MET A 1 -13.82 25.18 -26.32
N SER A 2 -12.79 24.79 -27.09
CA SER A 2 -12.99 23.91 -28.25
C SER A 2 -13.38 22.50 -27.78
N THR A 3 -14.19 21.80 -28.54
CA THR A 3 -14.63 20.41 -28.30
C THR A 3 -13.45 19.48 -28.12
N VAL A 4 -12.31 19.72 -28.75
CA VAL A 4 -11.04 18.98 -28.58
C VAL A 4 -10.49 19.14 -27.17
N GLY A 5 -10.50 20.34 -26.57
CA GLY A 5 -10.05 20.56 -25.19
C GLY A 5 -10.91 19.85 -24.13
N ALA A 6 -12.22 19.72 -24.38
CA ALA A 6 -13.11 18.99 -23.46
C ALA A 6 -12.95 17.46 -23.56
N VAL A 7 -12.62 16.93 -24.73
CA VAL A 7 -12.36 15.50 -24.95
C VAL A 7 -11.03 15.09 -24.31
N THR A 8 -9.96 15.87 -24.52
CA THR A 8 -8.65 15.58 -23.91
C THR A 8 -8.67 15.68 -22.38
N ALA A 9 -9.43 16.62 -21.81
CA ALA A 9 -9.58 16.74 -20.35
C ALA A 9 -10.30 15.53 -19.70
N LYS A 10 -11.14 14.80 -20.44
CA LYS A 10 -11.79 13.56 -19.96
C LYS A 10 -10.93 12.32 -20.14
N ILE A 11 -10.18 12.23 -21.22
CA ILE A 11 -9.40 11.03 -21.57
C ILE A 11 -8.15 10.89 -20.67
N ALA A 12 -7.49 11.97 -20.30
CA ALA A 12 -6.25 11.93 -19.54
C ALA A 12 -6.37 11.25 -18.14
N PRO A 13 -7.41 11.52 -17.31
CA PRO A 13 -7.60 10.85 -16.04
C PRO A 13 -7.93 9.37 -16.16
N GLU A 14 -8.70 8.98 -17.18
CA GLU A 14 -9.05 7.59 -17.44
C GLU A 14 -7.84 6.79 -17.90
N LEU A 15 -7.03 7.37 -18.77
CA LEU A 15 -5.80 6.76 -19.26
C LEU A 15 -4.79 6.60 -18.13
N PHE A 16 -4.62 7.60 -17.24
CA PHE A 16 -3.78 7.48 -16.05
C PHE A 16 -4.20 6.31 -15.17
N ARG A 17 -5.48 6.22 -14.84
CA ARG A 17 -6.06 5.18 -14.00
C ARG A 17 -5.83 3.78 -14.57
N TRP A 18 -6.11 3.60 -15.87
CA TRP A 18 -5.94 2.32 -16.54
C TRP A 18 -4.46 1.89 -16.59
N ARG A 19 -3.58 2.82 -16.98
CA ARG A 19 -2.13 2.58 -16.98
C ARG A 19 -1.60 2.30 -15.59
N PHE A 20 -2.06 3.03 -14.58
CA PHE A 20 -1.67 2.83 -13.19
C PHE A 20 -1.96 1.40 -12.72
N GLY A 21 -3.16 0.88 -12.93
CA GLY A 21 -3.53 -0.49 -12.57
C GLY A 21 -2.69 -1.55 -13.30
N TRP A 22 -2.60 -1.46 -14.62
CA TRP A 22 -1.85 -2.43 -15.42
C TRP A 22 -0.34 -2.37 -15.18
N THR A 23 0.23 -1.19 -15.10
CA THR A 23 1.67 -1.04 -14.79
C THR A 23 1.98 -1.62 -13.41
N THR A 24 1.15 -1.36 -12.41
CA THR A 24 1.33 -1.93 -11.07
C THR A 24 1.22 -3.45 -11.07
N PHE A 25 0.27 -4.02 -11.80
CA PHE A 25 0.14 -5.47 -11.94
C PHE A 25 1.42 -6.10 -12.50
N TRP A 26 1.95 -5.56 -13.60
CA TRP A 26 3.17 -6.09 -14.21
C TRP A 26 4.42 -5.85 -13.36
N ILE A 27 4.50 -4.74 -12.63
CA ILE A 27 5.55 -4.53 -11.62
C ILE A 27 5.46 -5.62 -10.54
N GLY A 28 4.25 -5.95 -10.08
CA GLY A 28 4.02 -7.03 -9.11
C GLY A 28 4.47 -8.40 -9.63
N VAL A 29 4.14 -8.73 -10.89
CA VAL A 29 4.59 -9.98 -11.53
C VAL A 29 6.11 -10.03 -11.65
N ALA A 30 6.73 -8.94 -12.12
CA ALA A 30 8.19 -8.86 -12.24
C ALA A 30 8.88 -8.97 -10.87
N ALA A 31 8.38 -8.27 -9.86
CA ALA A 31 8.88 -8.38 -8.48
C ALA A 31 8.75 -9.80 -7.94
N ALA A 32 7.61 -10.47 -8.17
CA ALA A 32 7.42 -11.87 -7.78
C ALA A 32 8.44 -12.80 -8.46
N ALA A 33 8.65 -12.65 -9.77
CA ALA A 33 9.64 -13.43 -10.51
C ALA A 33 11.05 -13.21 -9.94
N VAL A 34 11.47 -11.97 -9.68
CA VAL A 34 12.80 -11.64 -9.13
C VAL A 34 12.98 -12.20 -7.73
N PHE A 35 12.07 -11.94 -6.80
CA PHE A 35 12.26 -12.32 -5.40
C PHE A 35 11.98 -13.80 -5.12
N LEU A 36 11.25 -14.50 -5.99
CA LEU A 36 11.09 -15.96 -5.88
C LEU A 36 12.28 -16.71 -6.50
N SER A 37 12.86 -16.19 -7.59
CA SER A 37 14.06 -16.78 -8.19
C SER A 37 15.36 -16.45 -7.44
N SER A 38 15.42 -15.30 -6.77
CA SER A 38 16.60 -14.81 -6.07
C SER A 38 16.25 -14.21 -4.70
N PRO A 39 15.72 -15.02 -3.77
CA PRO A 39 15.24 -14.54 -2.47
C PRO A 39 16.35 -13.98 -1.58
N GLN A 40 17.61 -14.34 -1.82
CA GLN A 40 18.80 -13.81 -1.13
C GLN A 40 18.97 -12.30 -1.29
N ILE A 41 18.34 -11.66 -2.28
CA ILE A 41 18.35 -10.20 -2.44
C ILE A 41 17.84 -9.53 -1.17
N ASP A 42 16.80 -10.08 -0.54
CA ASP A 42 16.26 -9.56 0.71
C ASP A 42 17.28 -9.62 1.85
N LEU A 43 18.05 -10.71 1.95
CA LEU A 43 19.07 -10.88 2.98
C LEU A 43 20.23 -9.90 2.78
N VAL A 44 20.76 -9.82 1.55
CA VAL A 44 21.88 -8.91 1.20
C VAL A 44 21.50 -7.45 1.49
N ILE A 45 20.32 -7.03 1.09
CA ILE A 45 19.84 -5.66 1.36
C ILE A 45 19.61 -5.43 2.86
N ALA A 46 19.07 -6.42 3.58
CA ALA A 46 18.85 -6.30 5.02
C ALA A 46 20.18 -6.23 5.80
N GLU A 47 21.19 -7.00 5.37
CA GLU A 47 22.54 -7.00 5.95
C GLU A 47 23.20 -5.62 5.86
N ALA A 48 22.98 -4.87 4.77
CA ALA A 48 23.50 -3.51 4.61
C ALA A 48 23.02 -2.51 5.68
N PHE A 49 21.96 -2.85 6.43
CA PHE A 49 21.47 -2.07 7.57
C PHE A 49 22.01 -2.54 8.93
N LEU A 50 22.82 -3.60 8.97
CA LEU A 50 23.45 -4.06 10.21
C LEU A 50 24.67 -3.19 10.56
N SER A 51 24.83 -2.96 11.86
CA SER A 51 26.02 -2.37 12.46
C SER A 51 26.45 -3.30 13.61
N GLY A 52 27.40 -4.17 13.37
CA GLY A 52 27.67 -5.33 14.21
C GLY A 52 26.45 -6.26 14.24
N ASN A 53 25.99 -6.64 15.44
CA ASN A 53 24.83 -7.54 15.61
C ASN A 53 23.50 -6.80 15.76
N ARG A 54 23.38 -5.52 15.38
CA ARG A 54 22.17 -4.72 15.57
C ARG A 54 21.82 -3.92 14.33
N PHE A 55 20.54 -3.78 14.07
CA PHE A 55 20.05 -2.90 13.03
C PHE A 55 20.25 -1.42 13.41
N ALA A 56 21.01 -0.69 12.59
CA ALA A 56 21.48 0.66 12.86
C ALA A 56 20.35 1.67 13.13
N GLY A 57 19.23 1.55 12.42
CA GLY A 57 18.08 2.46 12.57
C GLY A 57 17.48 2.50 13.97
N ASN A 58 17.69 1.48 14.80
CA ASN A 58 17.20 1.49 16.17
C ASN A 58 18.01 2.41 17.11
N GLN A 59 19.20 2.85 16.69
CA GLN A 59 20.07 3.72 17.48
C GLN A 59 19.79 5.20 17.22
N TYR A 60 19.26 5.55 16.05
CA TYR A 60 19.09 6.94 15.63
C TYR A 60 17.70 7.49 16.02
N LEU A 61 17.71 8.62 16.76
CA LEU A 61 16.48 9.32 17.12
C LEU A 61 15.70 9.78 15.88
N LEU A 62 16.41 10.24 14.85
CA LEU A 62 15.81 10.67 13.58
C LEU A 62 14.96 9.57 12.93
N VAL A 63 15.44 8.32 12.91
CA VAL A 63 14.71 7.18 12.37
C VAL A 63 13.46 6.87 13.18
N LYS A 64 13.55 6.96 14.52
CA LYS A 64 12.41 6.78 15.41
C LYS A 64 11.37 7.90 15.22
N SER A 65 11.82 9.14 15.11
CA SER A 65 10.93 10.29 14.88
C SER A 65 10.26 10.24 13.53
N ALA A 66 11.00 9.86 12.45
CA ALA A 66 10.44 9.67 11.12
C ALA A 66 9.34 8.60 11.13
N ARG A 67 9.56 7.48 11.83
CA ARG A 67 8.53 6.44 11.98
C ARG A 67 7.27 6.98 12.66
N TRP A 68 7.42 7.74 13.76
CA TRP A 68 6.28 8.36 14.42
C TRP A 68 5.55 9.35 13.52
N ALA A 69 6.28 10.14 12.72
CA ALA A 69 5.68 11.05 11.74
C ALA A 69 4.80 10.30 10.72
N PHE A 70 5.25 9.15 10.20
CA PHE A 70 4.43 8.32 9.30
C PHE A 70 3.17 7.76 9.99
N ILE A 71 3.28 7.34 11.26
CA ILE A 71 2.13 6.86 12.04
C ILE A 71 1.12 7.98 12.27
N VAL A 72 1.57 9.15 12.67
CA VAL A 72 0.71 10.34 12.89
C VAL A 72 0.05 10.77 11.58
N LEU A 73 0.81 10.80 10.48
CA LEU A 73 0.27 11.11 9.15
C LEU A 73 -0.84 10.14 8.75
N TYR A 74 -0.66 8.85 8.99
CA TYR A 74 -1.66 7.83 8.65
C TYR A 74 -2.94 8.00 9.47
N PHE A 75 -2.86 8.03 10.80
CA PHE A 75 -4.06 8.17 11.63
C PHE A 75 -4.71 9.55 11.48
N GLY A 76 -3.90 10.59 11.30
CA GLY A 76 -4.38 11.94 11.01
C GLY A 76 -5.15 11.99 9.68
N SER A 77 -4.65 11.32 8.64
CA SER A 77 -5.34 11.27 7.34
C SER A 77 -6.66 10.48 7.40
N ILE A 78 -6.76 9.43 8.22
CA ILE A 78 -8.05 8.75 8.48
C ILE A 78 -9.03 9.72 9.16
N ALA A 79 -8.59 10.42 10.20
CA ALA A 79 -9.45 11.39 10.90
C ALA A 79 -9.93 12.50 9.95
N VAL A 80 -9.03 13.04 9.12
CA VAL A 80 -9.35 14.04 8.10
C VAL A 80 -10.34 13.47 7.06
N ALA A 81 -10.14 12.24 6.61
CA ALA A 81 -11.04 11.62 5.63
C ALA A 81 -12.45 11.41 6.21
N ILE A 82 -12.56 10.98 7.47
CA ILE A 82 -13.85 10.83 8.16
C ILE A 82 -14.53 12.20 8.34
N ALA A 83 -13.80 13.21 8.82
CA ALA A 83 -14.30 14.58 8.92
C ALA A 83 -14.76 15.12 7.57
N GLY A 84 -13.99 14.82 6.50
CA GLY A 84 -14.31 15.18 5.13
C GLY A 84 -15.63 14.58 4.64
N VAL A 85 -15.93 13.33 5.00
CA VAL A 85 -17.23 12.72 4.70
C VAL A 85 -18.36 13.50 5.38
N VAL A 86 -18.22 13.80 6.68
CA VAL A 86 -19.27 14.48 7.45
C VAL A 86 -19.53 15.90 6.94
N VAL A 87 -18.45 16.68 6.76
CA VAL A 87 -18.55 18.08 6.31
C VAL A 87 -19.08 18.16 4.88
N ALA A 88 -18.49 17.39 3.95
CA ALA A 88 -18.93 17.40 2.57
C ALA A 88 -20.35 16.85 2.36
N HIS A 89 -20.85 16.03 3.28
CA HIS A 89 -22.25 15.59 3.25
C HIS A 89 -23.22 16.76 3.55
N ARG A 90 -22.83 17.67 4.45
CA ARG A 90 -23.65 18.85 4.80
C ARG A 90 -23.50 19.98 3.80
N GLU A 91 -22.27 20.26 3.36
CA GLU A 91 -21.91 21.44 2.54
C GLU A 91 -21.74 21.12 1.06
N ARG A 92 -22.03 19.89 0.61
CA ARG A 92 -21.80 19.32 -0.74
C ARG A 92 -20.36 19.13 -1.13
N LEU A 93 -19.44 20.03 -0.73
CA LEU A 93 -18.00 19.97 -1.00
C LEU A 93 -17.23 20.42 0.24
N TRP A 94 -16.11 19.75 0.50
CA TRP A 94 -15.09 20.19 1.44
C TRP A 94 -13.71 19.99 0.82
N ALA A 95 -12.86 21.02 0.83
CA ALA A 95 -11.57 21.02 0.15
C ALA A 95 -11.65 20.56 -1.33
N GLY A 96 -12.72 20.92 -2.03
CA GLY A 96 -12.95 20.56 -3.43
C GLY A 96 -13.37 19.11 -3.69
N LEU A 97 -13.57 18.30 -2.64
CA LEU A 97 -13.99 16.90 -2.76
C LEU A 97 -15.42 16.70 -2.25
N THR A 98 -16.17 15.84 -2.95
CA THR A 98 -17.49 15.38 -2.52
C THR A 98 -17.40 14.36 -1.38
N ALA A 99 -18.47 14.16 -0.62
CA ALA A 99 -18.56 13.14 0.43
C ALA A 99 -18.18 11.73 -0.09
N LYS A 100 -18.56 11.38 -1.33
CA LYS A 100 -18.21 10.11 -1.96
C LYS A 100 -16.70 9.95 -2.18
N ARG A 101 -15.98 11.02 -2.54
CA ARG A 101 -14.52 10.99 -2.70
C ARG A 101 -13.81 10.90 -1.35
N TRP A 102 -14.32 11.57 -0.32
CA TRP A 102 -13.82 11.44 1.05
C TRP A 102 -14.05 10.03 1.60
N LEU A 103 -15.23 9.45 1.35
CA LEU A 103 -15.52 8.06 1.73
C LEU A 103 -14.57 7.06 1.04
N PHE A 104 -14.25 7.31 -0.22
CA PHE A 104 -13.25 6.50 -0.94
C PHE A 104 -11.86 6.59 -0.28
N LEU A 105 -11.40 7.79 0.08
CA LEU A 105 -10.14 7.97 0.80
C LEU A 105 -10.15 7.20 2.14
N ALA A 106 -11.20 7.35 2.93
CA ALA A 106 -11.36 6.62 4.18
C ALA A 106 -11.36 5.09 3.96
N ALA A 107 -12.12 4.61 2.97
CA ALA A 107 -12.17 3.19 2.63
C ALA A 107 -10.81 2.64 2.22
N CYS A 108 -10.05 3.37 1.38
CA CYS A 108 -8.70 2.95 0.98
C CYS A 108 -7.75 2.85 2.17
N LEU A 109 -7.81 3.79 3.12
CA LEU A 109 -6.96 3.79 4.31
C LEU A 109 -7.32 2.68 5.30
N VAL A 110 -8.59 2.33 5.42
CA VAL A 110 -9.03 1.26 6.30
C VAL A 110 -8.82 -0.12 5.66
N VAL A 111 -9.28 -0.29 4.42
CA VAL A 111 -9.21 -1.59 3.73
C VAL A 111 -7.77 -1.93 3.35
N GLY A 112 -7.02 -1.03 2.76
CA GLY A 112 -5.65 -1.30 2.30
C GLY A 112 -4.71 -1.68 3.45
N PRO A 113 -4.27 -0.72 4.28
CA PRO A 113 -3.34 -1.03 5.36
C PRO A 113 -3.97 -1.86 6.49
N GLY A 114 -5.24 -1.63 6.82
CA GLY A 114 -5.94 -2.31 7.90
C GLY A 114 -6.24 -3.77 7.57
N LEU A 115 -7.05 -3.99 6.55
CA LEU A 115 -7.54 -5.33 6.22
C LEU A 115 -6.54 -6.10 5.35
N VAL A 116 -6.13 -5.55 4.20
CA VAL A 116 -5.27 -6.27 3.24
C VAL A 116 -3.88 -6.48 3.82
N ALA A 117 -3.18 -5.41 4.25
CA ALA A 117 -1.81 -5.55 4.72
C ALA A 117 -1.71 -6.27 6.07
N ASN A 118 -2.52 -5.89 7.07
CA ASN A 118 -2.36 -6.44 8.42
C ASN A 118 -3.08 -7.77 8.62
N VAL A 119 -4.35 -7.89 8.20
CA VAL A 119 -5.14 -9.10 8.48
C VAL A 119 -4.89 -10.18 7.42
N ALA A 120 -4.99 -9.84 6.13
CA ALA A 120 -4.91 -10.84 5.07
C ALA A 120 -3.48 -11.28 4.76
N LEU A 121 -2.49 -10.37 4.82
CA LEU A 121 -1.12 -10.69 4.43
C LEU A 121 -0.22 -11.00 5.63
N LYS A 122 -0.12 -10.11 6.63
CA LYS A 122 0.79 -10.31 7.75
C LYS A 122 0.46 -11.53 8.59
N ASP A 123 -0.80 -11.67 8.96
CA ASP A 123 -1.20 -12.71 9.89
C ASP A 123 -1.34 -14.08 9.22
N GLN A 124 -1.51 -14.12 7.88
CA GLN A 124 -1.67 -15.39 7.14
C GLN A 124 -0.35 -15.93 6.57
N LEU A 125 0.60 -15.06 6.18
CA LEU A 125 1.85 -15.51 5.57
C LEU A 125 2.93 -15.87 6.60
N GLY A 126 2.85 -15.42 7.83
CA GLY A 126 3.70 -15.88 8.94
C GLY A 126 5.21 -15.66 8.74
N ARG A 127 5.65 -14.73 7.87
CA ARG A 127 7.05 -14.48 7.54
C ARG A 127 7.81 -13.84 8.70
N ALA A 128 8.96 -14.40 9.09
CA ALA A 128 9.85 -13.79 10.09
C ALA A 128 10.36 -12.42 9.64
N ARG A 129 10.62 -11.53 10.62
CA ARG A 129 11.24 -10.22 10.34
C ARG A 129 12.75 -10.35 10.23
N PRO A 130 13.44 -9.43 9.47
CA PRO A 130 14.90 -9.46 9.32
C PRO A 130 15.67 -9.66 10.63
N LYS A 131 15.34 -8.91 11.67
CA LYS A 131 15.99 -9.00 13.00
C LYS A 131 15.78 -10.34 13.73
N HIS A 132 14.97 -11.23 13.20
CA HIS A 132 14.68 -12.53 13.82
C HIS A 132 15.24 -13.71 13.04
N VAL A 133 15.74 -13.51 11.79
CA VAL A 133 16.24 -14.62 10.97
C VAL A 133 17.69 -14.95 11.30
N VAL A 134 18.03 -16.24 11.18
CA VAL A 134 19.36 -16.79 11.54
C VAL A 134 20.48 -16.09 10.79
N GLU A 135 20.30 -15.83 9.52
CA GLU A 135 21.29 -15.19 8.63
C GLU A 135 21.65 -13.76 9.07
N LEU A 136 20.79 -13.13 9.88
CA LEU A 136 20.99 -11.77 10.39
C LEU A 136 21.11 -11.72 11.93
N GLY A 137 21.51 -12.84 12.54
CA GLY A 137 21.77 -12.94 13.97
C GLY A 137 20.54 -13.29 14.85
N GLY A 138 19.43 -13.72 14.25
CA GLY A 138 18.22 -14.18 14.96
C GLY A 138 18.17 -15.70 15.13
N GLN A 139 16.95 -16.25 15.29
CA GLN A 139 16.72 -17.69 15.56
C GLN A 139 15.66 -18.30 14.64
N LYS A 140 15.07 -17.54 13.72
CA LYS A 140 13.98 -17.96 12.83
C LYS A 140 14.51 -18.25 11.44
N ALA A 141 13.88 -19.18 10.72
CA ALA A 141 14.23 -19.45 9.34
C ALA A 141 13.80 -18.28 8.43
N PHE A 142 14.65 -17.95 7.46
CA PHE A 142 14.28 -17.03 6.39
C PHE A 142 13.29 -17.71 5.44
N THR A 143 12.27 -16.97 4.99
CA THR A 143 11.34 -17.42 3.95
C THR A 143 11.22 -16.36 2.86
N PRO A 144 11.13 -16.75 1.58
CA PRO A 144 10.88 -15.81 0.47
C PRO A 144 9.55 -15.07 0.64
N PRO A 145 9.36 -13.91 -0.03
CA PRO A 145 8.05 -13.26 -0.07
C PRO A 145 7.01 -14.16 -0.76
N LEU A 146 5.73 -13.94 -0.47
CA LEU A 146 4.59 -14.69 -1.03
C LEU A 146 4.54 -16.18 -0.66
N VAL A 147 5.52 -16.69 0.09
CA VAL A 147 5.54 -18.08 0.57
C VAL A 147 5.01 -18.11 2.01
N ALA A 148 4.02 -18.97 2.26
CA ALA A 148 3.47 -19.16 3.59
C ALA A 148 4.52 -19.79 4.53
N SER A 149 4.59 -19.31 5.76
CA SER A 149 5.55 -19.68 6.78
C SER A 149 4.87 -19.81 8.15
N ARG A 150 5.52 -20.52 9.07
CA ARG A 150 5.09 -20.61 10.48
C ARG A 150 6.09 -19.95 11.43
N GLU A 151 7.01 -19.17 10.90
CA GLU A 151 8.07 -18.52 11.67
C GLU A 151 7.59 -17.32 12.50
N CYS A 152 6.36 -16.85 12.26
CA CYS A 152 5.76 -15.73 12.97
C CYS A 152 4.24 -15.93 13.09
N HIS A 153 3.69 -15.75 14.29
CA HIS A 153 2.24 -15.96 14.54
C HIS A 153 1.42 -14.65 14.47
N ARG A 154 2.03 -13.51 14.73
CA ARG A 154 1.31 -12.23 14.77
C ARG A 154 2.23 -11.06 14.43
N ASN A 155 1.69 -10.08 13.71
CA ASN A 155 2.42 -8.85 13.29
C ASN A 155 3.73 -9.20 12.56
N CYS A 156 3.64 -10.10 11.61
CA CYS A 156 4.74 -10.67 10.84
C CYS A 156 5.36 -9.68 9.84
N SER A 157 6.36 -10.11 9.05
CA SER A 157 7.10 -9.20 8.19
C SER A 157 6.30 -8.75 6.97
N PHE A 158 5.68 -9.67 6.25
CA PHE A 158 5.07 -9.40 4.95
C PHE A 158 3.62 -8.94 5.08
N VAL A 159 3.29 -7.73 4.65
CA VAL A 159 4.02 -6.64 4.01
C VAL A 159 4.25 -5.49 5.01
N SER A 160 5.06 -4.48 4.62
CA SER A 160 5.30 -3.32 5.50
C SER A 160 4.05 -2.47 5.72
N GLY A 161 3.54 -2.43 6.96
CA GLY A 161 2.32 -1.70 7.30
C GLY A 161 2.47 -0.18 7.19
N GLU A 162 3.60 0.37 7.66
CA GLU A 162 3.90 1.80 7.57
C GLU A 162 4.05 2.24 6.11
N ALA A 163 4.75 1.46 5.28
CA ALA A 163 4.84 1.73 3.85
C ALA A 163 3.46 1.64 3.18
N SER A 164 2.67 0.59 3.50
CA SER A 164 1.30 0.43 3.00
C SER A 164 0.43 1.65 3.28
N SER A 165 0.55 2.23 4.48
CA SER A 165 -0.23 3.40 4.89
C SER A 165 0.04 4.62 4.00
N ILE A 166 1.31 4.88 3.69
CA ILE A 166 1.72 6.02 2.87
C ILE A 166 1.38 5.77 1.40
N PHE A 167 1.67 4.58 0.86
CA PHE A 167 1.27 4.22 -0.49
C PHE A 167 -0.25 4.37 -0.69
N ALA A 168 -1.07 3.80 0.21
CA ALA A 168 -2.53 3.87 0.10
C ALA A 168 -3.04 5.31 0.14
N LEU A 169 -2.52 6.15 1.06
CA LEU A 169 -2.92 7.55 1.19
C LEU A 169 -2.75 8.32 -0.12
N PHE A 170 -1.54 8.31 -0.64
CA PHE A 170 -1.21 9.12 -1.80
C PHE A 170 -1.77 8.54 -3.11
N TYR A 171 -1.81 7.22 -3.26
CA TYR A 171 -2.39 6.58 -4.44
C TYR A 171 -3.91 6.79 -4.49
N ALA A 172 -4.60 6.72 -3.35
CA ALA A 172 -6.02 7.05 -3.29
C ALA A 172 -6.29 8.51 -3.65
N ALA A 173 -5.50 9.45 -3.10
CA ALA A 173 -5.59 10.86 -3.44
C ALA A 173 -5.33 11.11 -4.94
N ALA A 174 -4.35 10.43 -5.54
CA ALA A 174 -4.04 10.53 -6.97
C ALA A 174 -5.21 10.16 -7.87
N LEU A 175 -6.06 9.19 -7.47
CA LEU A 175 -7.22 8.77 -8.24
C LEU A 175 -8.42 9.72 -8.13
N VAL A 176 -8.58 10.45 -7.02
CA VAL A 176 -9.72 11.34 -6.82
C VAL A 176 -9.40 12.82 -7.05
N MET A 177 -8.12 13.15 -7.25
CA MET A 177 -7.63 14.51 -7.56
C MET A 177 -6.89 14.51 -8.91
N PRO A 178 -7.61 14.45 -10.06
CA PRO A 178 -7.01 14.22 -11.38
C PRO A 178 -5.93 15.23 -11.76
N GLN A 179 -6.07 16.49 -11.36
CA GLN A 179 -5.10 17.55 -11.60
C GLN A 179 -3.76 17.33 -10.91
N TRP A 180 -3.73 16.48 -9.86
CA TRP A 180 -2.56 16.15 -9.05
C TRP A 180 -2.17 14.67 -9.14
N SER A 181 -2.75 13.90 -10.07
CA SER A 181 -2.58 12.43 -10.09
C SER A 181 -1.11 12.01 -10.19
N VAL A 182 -0.32 12.59 -11.10
CA VAL A 182 1.09 12.23 -11.26
C VAL A 182 1.93 12.68 -10.06
N PRO A 183 1.90 13.95 -9.61
CA PRO A 183 2.63 14.38 -8.42
C PRO A 183 2.29 13.57 -7.17
N LEU A 184 1.01 13.26 -6.95
CA LEU A 184 0.57 12.47 -5.79
C LEU A 184 1.04 11.01 -5.90
N ALA A 185 0.97 10.40 -7.08
CA ALA A 185 1.50 9.04 -7.27
C ALA A 185 3.01 8.97 -7.01
N LEU A 186 3.77 9.96 -7.49
CA LEU A 186 5.21 10.08 -7.21
C LEU A 186 5.48 10.31 -5.72
N ALA A 187 4.76 11.22 -5.07
CA ALA A 187 4.88 11.46 -3.64
C ALA A 187 4.57 10.20 -2.82
N GLY A 188 3.55 9.43 -3.23
CA GLY A 188 3.22 8.15 -2.63
C GLY A 188 4.33 7.12 -2.78
N THR A 189 4.92 7.05 -3.98
CA THR A 189 6.04 6.14 -4.24
C THR A 189 7.26 6.51 -3.40
N VAL A 190 7.69 7.77 -3.44
CA VAL A 190 8.85 8.25 -2.66
C VAL A 190 8.60 8.13 -1.15
N GLY A 191 7.46 8.59 -0.67
CA GLY A 191 7.10 8.55 0.75
C GLY A 191 6.93 7.11 1.27
N GLY A 192 6.29 6.23 0.49
CA GLY A 192 6.13 4.82 0.84
C GLY A 192 7.46 4.07 0.90
N VAL A 193 8.36 4.34 -0.05
CA VAL A 193 9.74 3.81 -0.03
C VAL A 193 10.49 4.36 1.18
N ALA A 194 10.42 5.66 1.47
CA ALA A 194 11.07 6.26 2.64
C ALA A 194 10.57 5.65 3.97
N ALA A 195 9.25 5.45 4.11
CA ALA A 195 8.68 4.73 5.24
C ALA A 195 9.20 3.28 5.30
N GLY A 196 9.29 2.61 4.15
CA GLY A 196 9.84 1.27 4.03
C GLY A 196 11.31 1.20 4.46
N VAL A 197 12.17 2.07 3.95
CA VAL A 197 13.59 2.16 4.31
C VAL A 197 13.77 2.42 5.81
N THR A 198 12.97 3.32 6.38
CA THR A 198 12.92 3.54 7.84
C THR A 198 12.69 2.22 8.59
N ARG A 199 11.77 1.37 8.11
CA ARG A 199 11.49 0.08 8.73
C ARG A 199 12.54 -0.99 8.44
N MET A 200 13.13 -0.99 7.25
CA MET A 200 14.26 -1.87 6.89
C MET A 200 15.46 -1.60 7.78
N SER A 201 15.83 -0.34 7.98
CA SER A 201 16.93 0.05 8.85
C SER A 201 16.74 -0.34 10.32
N GLN A 202 15.50 -0.61 10.75
CA GLN A 202 15.14 -1.12 12.08
C GLN A 202 15.03 -2.66 12.14
N GLY A 203 15.30 -3.36 11.05
CA GLY A 203 15.13 -4.82 10.94
C GLY A 203 13.66 -5.25 11.02
N GLY A 204 12.73 -4.37 10.69
CA GLY A 204 11.30 -4.61 10.74
C GLY A 204 10.75 -5.31 9.50
N HIS A 205 11.30 -5.01 8.34
CA HIS A 205 10.83 -5.49 7.03
C HIS A 205 11.98 -5.70 6.06
N PHE A 206 11.80 -6.61 5.09
CA PHE A 206 12.68 -6.81 3.95
C PHE A 206 12.32 -5.83 2.81
N LEU A 207 13.21 -5.74 1.80
CA LEU A 207 12.95 -4.92 0.60
C LEU A 207 11.68 -5.39 -0.12
N SER A 208 11.52 -6.69 -0.31
CA SER A 208 10.32 -7.27 -0.94
C SER A 208 9.04 -6.90 -0.19
N ASP A 209 9.04 -6.84 1.15
CA ASP A 209 7.88 -6.44 1.94
C ASP A 209 7.44 -5.00 1.64
N VAL A 210 8.39 -4.13 1.29
CA VAL A 210 8.13 -2.72 0.93
C VAL A 210 7.61 -2.60 -0.51
N ILE A 211 8.24 -3.32 -1.45
CA ILE A 211 7.82 -3.32 -2.86
C ILE A 211 6.39 -3.88 -2.98
N PHE A 212 6.14 -5.03 -2.36
CA PHE A 212 4.79 -5.62 -2.37
C PHE A 212 3.77 -4.79 -1.59
N ALA A 213 4.17 -4.04 -0.57
CA ALA A 213 3.28 -3.07 0.07
C ALA A 213 2.78 -2.04 -0.95
N GLY A 214 3.67 -1.48 -1.78
CA GLY A 214 3.29 -0.56 -2.86
C GLY A 214 2.36 -1.21 -3.89
N VAL A 215 2.70 -2.41 -4.34
CA VAL A 215 1.90 -3.17 -5.33
C VAL A 215 0.50 -3.47 -4.79
N PHE A 216 0.39 -4.07 -3.60
CA PHE A 216 -0.92 -4.42 -3.04
C PHE A 216 -1.76 -3.18 -2.73
N MET A 217 -1.16 -2.09 -2.25
CA MET A 217 -1.92 -0.87 -2.00
C MET A 217 -2.40 -0.22 -3.30
N ALA A 218 -1.58 -0.17 -4.33
CA ALA A 218 -2.00 0.36 -5.64
C ALA A 218 -3.14 -0.46 -6.25
N LEU A 219 -3.05 -1.80 -6.21
CA LEU A 219 -4.11 -2.68 -6.71
C LEU A 219 -5.39 -2.57 -5.86
N THR A 220 -5.27 -2.50 -4.53
CA THR A 220 -6.43 -2.32 -3.63
C THR A 220 -7.14 -1.00 -3.88
N VAL A 221 -6.37 0.09 -3.98
CA VAL A 221 -6.89 1.43 -4.27
C VAL A 221 -7.57 1.47 -5.64
N HIS A 222 -6.94 0.84 -6.66
CA HIS A 222 -7.52 0.74 -7.99
C HIS A 222 -8.84 -0.06 -7.99
N ALA A 223 -8.86 -1.22 -7.33
CA ALA A 223 -10.05 -2.05 -7.21
C ALA A 223 -11.21 -1.32 -6.48
N LEU A 224 -10.92 -0.63 -5.38
CA LEU A 224 -11.90 0.18 -4.67
C LEU A 224 -12.40 1.36 -5.53
N TYR A 225 -11.53 1.96 -6.32
CA TYR A 225 -11.94 3.01 -7.26
C TYR A 225 -12.92 2.47 -8.30
N GLU A 226 -12.61 1.34 -8.94
CA GLU A 226 -13.49 0.72 -9.92
C GLU A 226 -14.84 0.28 -9.30
N LEU A 227 -14.81 -0.21 -8.07
CA LEU A 227 -16.04 -0.58 -7.34
C LEU A 227 -16.93 0.65 -7.06
N MET A 228 -16.34 1.76 -6.65
CA MET A 228 -17.09 2.96 -6.25
C MET A 228 -17.44 3.90 -7.41
N PHE A 229 -16.56 4.01 -8.42
CA PHE A 229 -16.67 5.00 -9.50
C PHE A 229 -16.67 4.38 -10.90
N GLY A 230 -16.34 3.09 -11.02
CA GLY A 230 -16.29 2.37 -12.29
C GLY A 230 -17.65 2.20 -12.95
N SER A 231 -17.65 1.62 -14.15
CA SER A 231 -18.88 1.39 -14.89
C SER A 231 -19.84 0.43 -14.16
N PRO A 232 -21.16 0.62 -14.26
CA PRO A 232 -22.14 -0.30 -13.65
C PRO A 232 -21.98 -1.75 -14.08
N ARG A 233 -21.49 -2.00 -15.30
CA ARG A 233 -21.26 -3.34 -15.86
C ARG A 233 -20.17 -4.09 -15.06
N LEU A 234 -19.03 -3.45 -14.78
CA LEU A 234 -17.95 -4.05 -14.03
C LEU A 234 -18.37 -4.32 -12.57
N ARG A 235 -19.03 -3.36 -11.96
CA ARG A 235 -19.56 -3.52 -10.60
C ARG A 235 -20.54 -4.69 -10.49
N ASN A 236 -21.47 -4.82 -11.44
CA ASN A 236 -22.43 -5.91 -11.44
C ASN A 236 -21.76 -7.27 -11.68
N ALA A 237 -20.73 -7.36 -12.52
CA ALA A 237 -19.97 -8.57 -12.73
C ALA A 237 -19.22 -9.02 -11.45
N ILE A 238 -18.62 -8.08 -10.71
CA ILE A 238 -17.97 -8.38 -9.42
C ILE A 238 -18.99 -8.85 -8.39
N LEU A 239 -20.12 -8.16 -8.27
CA LEU A 239 -21.15 -8.52 -7.29
C LEU A 239 -21.78 -9.90 -7.59
N SER A 240 -22.03 -10.23 -8.87
CA SER A 240 -22.56 -11.54 -9.25
C SER A 240 -21.58 -12.67 -8.97
N SER A 241 -20.27 -12.47 -9.17
CA SER A 241 -19.26 -13.47 -8.83
C SER A 241 -19.21 -13.77 -7.32
N TRP A 242 -19.33 -12.75 -6.47
CA TRP A 242 -19.43 -12.93 -5.03
C TRP A 242 -20.68 -13.67 -4.57
N GLN A 243 -21.82 -13.43 -5.22
CA GLN A 243 -23.06 -14.18 -4.94
C GLN A 243 -22.92 -15.66 -5.31
N GLN A 244 -22.26 -15.98 -6.42
CA GLN A 244 -22.00 -17.36 -6.82
C GLN A 244 -21.03 -18.09 -5.88
N VAL A 245 -20.02 -17.40 -5.35
CA VAL A 245 -19.10 -17.99 -4.34
C VAL A 245 -19.85 -18.26 -3.02
N ARG A 246 -20.71 -17.33 -2.57
CA ARG A 246 -21.54 -17.53 -1.38
C ARG A 246 -22.57 -18.67 -1.52
N ALA A 247 -23.08 -18.88 -2.71
CA ALA A 247 -24.06 -19.95 -2.95
C ALA A 247 -23.44 -21.35 -3.01
N ARG A 248 -22.09 -21.44 -3.09
CA ARG A 248 -21.32 -22.69 -3.13
C ARG A 248 -20.62 -23.03 -1.80
N ALA A 249 -20.64 -22.11 -0.83
CA ALA A 249 -20.14 -22.30 0.53
C ALA A 249 -21.27 -22.61 1.50
#